data_68de7d998b3dcb584489478b3b2a5849
#
_entry.id   68de7d998b3dcb584489478b3b2a5849
#
_cell.length_a   1.000
_cell.length_b   1.000
_cell.length_c   1.000
_cell.angle_alpha   90.00
_cell.angle_beta   90.00
_cell.angle_gamma   90.00
#
_symmetry.space_group_name_H-M   'P 1'
#
loop_
_entity.id
_entity.type
_entity.pdbx_description
1 polymer ?
#
loop_
_entity_poly.entity_id
_entity_poly.type
_entity_poly.pdbx_seq_one_letter_code
_entity_poly.pdbx_strand_id
1 'polypeptide(L)'
;MHKGLLVAVVLALSLPAIAQDRGGGAGAQGRGAGPAGGRGAPPRPAAGNGIEVGGWFGRLDDPKESRTGLKFVTMGTGLHATTGPNMILFDADEDWEGPYTTKAAFTMTKLASHEVAYGLFVGGQDLDNDKQRYTYFVIRQDGKFLIRKRTGATVANVAGDWTDHAAIQKPNAQGSQTNELAIQVGRDTVTFLANGQTVATQPAKAVDVVGISGLRIGHGLDLQIEGFSVTQAK
;
A
#
# COMPACT_ATOMS: atom_id res chain seq x y z
N MET A 1 -5.51 47.18 -36.30
CA MET A 1 -4.13 47.12 -36.78
C MET A 1 -3.23 47.66 -35.67
N HIS A 2 -2.57 46.83 -34.87
CA HIS A 2 -1.38 47.17 -34.09
C HIS A 2 -0.58 45.89 -33.90
N LYS A 3 0.58 45.89 -34.52
CA LYS A 3 1.58 44.80 -34.43
C LYS A 3 2.40 45.03 -33.18
N GLY A 4 2.42 44.07 -32.27
CA GLY A 4 3.30 44.03 -31.09
C GLY A 4 4.43 43.03 -31.30
N LEU A 5 5.64 43.53 -31.17
CA LEU A 5 6.92 42.94 -31.46
C LEU A 5 7.35 42.00 -30.30
N LEU A 6 7.71 40.75 -30.62
CA LEU A 6 8.35 39.80 -29.74
C LEU A 6 9.84 40.10 -29.64
N VAL A 7 10.36 40.32 -28.44
CA VAL A 7 11.79 40.36 -28.15
C VAL A 7 12.16 39.11 -27.36
N ALA A 8 12.93 38.23 -27.97
CA ALA A 8 13.54 37.08 -27.32
C ALA A 8 14.93 37.53 -26.76
N VAL A 9 15.11 37.41 -25.45
CA VAL A 9 16.41 37.57 -24.79
C VAL A 9 16.98 36.20 -24.51
N VAL A 10 18.05 35.86 -25.21
CA VAL A 10 18.89 34.68 -24.94
C VAL A 10 19.98 35.11 -23.96
N LEU A 11 19.98 34.55 -22.77
CA LEU A 11 21.11 34.70 -21.82
C LEU A 11 21.92 33.41 -21.85
N ALA A 12 23.12 33.47 -22.40
CA ALA A 12 24.14 32.45 -22.28
C ALA A 12 24.94 32.70 -20.99
N LEU A 13 24.98 31.72 -20.09
CA LEU A 13 25.88 31.71 -18.95
C LEU A 13 26.89 30.57 -19.08
N SER A 14 28.15 31.03 -19.19
CA SER A 14 29.36 30.22 -19.24
C SER A 14 29.71 29.60 -17.89
N LEU A 15 30.09 28.33 -17.90
CA LEU A 15 30.68 27.61 -16.77
C LEU A 15 32.17 27.89 -16.64
N PRO A 16 32.74 28.05 -15.44
CA PRO A 16 34.15 27.82 -15.21
C PRO A 16 34.42 26.41 -14.70
N ALA A 17 35.37 25.74 -15.31
CA ALA A 17 36.03 24.55 -14.80
C ALA A 17 36.95 24.91 -13.64
N ILE A 18 36.89 24.16 -12.53
CA ILE A 18 37.88 24.23 -11.45
C ILE A 18 38.41 22.83 -11.14
N ALA A 19 39.70 22.78 -11.03
CA ALA A 19 40.60 21.65 -10.88
C ALA A 19 40.37 20.81 -9.60
N GLN A 20 40.77 19.54 -9.74
CA GLN A 20 40.97 18.60 -8.62
C GLN A 20 42.09 19.06 -7.70
N ASP A 21 41.86 19.02 -6.39
CA ASP A 21 42.95 18.92 -5.42
C ASP A 21 42.66 17.76 -4.44
N ARG A 22 43.71 16.93 -4.22
CA ARG A 22 43.73 15.81 -3.33
C ARG A 22 44.26 16.27 -1.97
N GLY A 23 43.48 16.13 -0.91
CA GLY A 23 43.96 16.32 0.44
C GLY A 23 43.13 15.53 1.45
N GLY A 24 43.75 14.51 2.06
CA GLY A 24 43.12 13.69 3.09
C GLY A 24 42.93 14.46 4.41
N GLY A 25 41.84 14.18 5.10
CA GLY A 25 41.56 14.69 6.43
C GLY A 25 40.39 13.90 7.06
N ALA A 26 40.71 13.08 8.05
CA ALA A 26 39.69 12.41 8.86
C ALA A 26 38.91 13.46 9.68
N GLY A 27 37.63 13.62 9.37
CA GLY A 27 36.71 14.51 10.06
C GLY A 27 35.46 13.70 10.51
N ALA A 28 35.23 13.67 11.81
CA ALA A 28 34.08 13.04 12.45
C ALA A 28 32.77 13.53 11.84
N GLN A 29 32.00 12.64 11.19
CA GLN A 29 30.66 12.93 10.72
C GLN A 29 29.70 12.94 11.91
N GLY A 30 29.20 14.12 12.24
CA GLY A 30 28.06 14.28 13.12
C GLY A 30 26.85 13.57 12.52
N ARG A 31 26.35 12.55 13.25
CA ARG A 31 25.10 11.88 12.94
C ARG A 31 23.97 12.88 13.17
N GLY A 32 23.39 13.37 12.08
CA GLY A 32 22.11 14.04 12.12
C GLY A 32 21.07 13.07 12.68
N ALA A 33 20.38 13.48 13.74
CA ALA A 33 19.25 12.74 14.28
C ALA A 33 18.16 12.70 13.22
N GLY A 34 17.96 11.55 12.59
CA GLY A 34 16.75 11.25 11.85
C GLY A 34 15.56 11.11 12.81
N PRO A 35 14.30 11.18 12.32
CA PRO A 35 13.13 11.08 13.17
C PRO A 35 13.18 9.78 13.99
N ALA A 36 13.08 9.93 15.31
CA ALA A 36 13.07 8.83 16.25
C ALA A 36 11.81 7.99 16.03
N GLY A 37 11.95 6.71 15.69
CA GLY A 37 10.84 5.78 15.66
C GLY A 37 11.01 4.51 14.81
N GLY A 38 11.99 4.44 13.94
CA GLY A 38 12.25 3.21 13.19
C GLY A 38 13.00 2.19 14.04
N ARG A 39 12.40 1.06 14.40
CA ARG A 39 13.18 -0.17 14.62
C ARG A 39 14.00 -0.34 13.34
N GLY A 40 15.29 -0.63 13.44
CA GLY A 40 16.12 -0.90 12.28
C GLY A 40 15.33 -1.84 11.35
N ALA A 41 15.22 -1.46 10.04
CA ALA A 41 14.43 -2.21 9.09
C ALA A 41 14.68 -3.71 9.29
N PRO A 42 13.63 -4.53 9.44
CA PRO A 42 13.82 -5.97 9.54
C PRO A 42 14.61 -6.42 8.31
N PRO A 43 15.46 -7.46 8.42
CA PRO A 43 16.15 -7.97 7.26
C PRO A 43 15.10 -8.24 6.18
N ARG A 44 15.31 -7.71 4.97
CA ARG A 44 14.39 -7.91 3.85
C ARG A 44 14.02 -9.38 3.79
N PRO A 45 12.73 -9.73 3.89
CA PRO A 45 12.31 -11.12 3.83
C PRO A 45 12.87 -11.72 2.56
N ALA A 46 13.51 -12.87 2.65
CA ALA A 46 13.84 -13.66 1.48
C ALA A 46 12.53 -13.82 0.70
N ALA A 47 12.45 -13.24 -0.48
CA ALA A 47 11.28 -12.98 -1.32
C ALA A 47 10.10 -13.91 -1.02
N GLY A 48 9.07 -13.40 -0.36
CA GLY A 48 7.91 -14.17 0.05
C GLY A 48 7.34 -14.92 -1.14
N ASN A 49 7.55 -16.23 -1.22
CA ASN A 49 7.25 -17.09 -2.38
C ASN A 49 7.86 -16.63 -3.73
N GLY A 50 8.87 -15.75 -3.73
CA GLY A 50 9.55 -15.27 -4.94
C GLY A 50 8.72 -14.34 -5.82
N ILE A 51 7.73 -13.64 -5.27
CA ILE A 51 7.03 -12.55 -5.96
C ILE A 51 7.70 -11.25 -5.53
N GLU A 52 8.32 -10.56 -6.49
CA GLU A 52 8.91 -9.24 -6.29
C GLU A 52 8.52 -8.34 -7.47
N VAL A 53 8.00 -7.15 -7.18
CA VAL A 53 7.54 -6.19 -8.16
C VAL A 53 7.90 -4.78 -7.71
N GLY A 54 8.83 -4.13 -8.42
CA GLY A 54 9.16 -2.72 -8.17
C GLY A 54 9.56 -2.40 -6.72
N GLY A 55 10.24 -3.34 -6.03
CA GLY A 55 10.63 -3.20 -4.63
C GLY A 55 9.61 -3.77 -3.63
N TRP A 56 8.43 -4.17 -4.09
CA TRP A 56 7.41 -4.83 -3.27
C TRP A 56 7.61 -6.34 -3.25
N PHE A 57 7.31 -6.96 -2.12
CA PHE A 57 7.29 -8.40 -1.93
C PHE A 57 5.86 -8.92 -1.95
N GLY A 58 5.64 -10.08 -2.56
CA GLY A 58 4.34 -10.72 -2.60
C GLY A 58 4.31 -12.04 -1.86
N ARG A 59 3.20 -12.33 -1.18
CA ARG A 59 2.92 -13.62 -0.58
C ARG A 59 1.52 -14.10 -0.93
N LEU A 60 1.43 -15.33 -1.46
CA LEU A 60 0.17 -16.02 -1.68
C LEU A 60 -0.43 -16.49 -0.34
N ASP A 61 -1.75 -16.56 -0.26
CA ASP A 61 -2.45 -17.12 0.90
C ASP A 61 -2.13 -18.60 1.09
N ASP A 62 -2.15 -19.35 0.00
CA ASP A 62 -1.63 -20.71 -0.08
C ASP A 62 -0.35 -20.71 -0.93
N PRO A 63 0.82 -21.01 -0.34
CA PRO A 63 2.09 -21.05 -1.07
C PRO A 63 2.12 -22.09 -2.22
N LYS A 64 1.19 -23.05 -2.21
CA LYS A 64 1.10 -24.11 -3.23
C LYS A 64 0.26 -23.70 -4.44
N GLU A 65 -0.50 -22.60 -4.35
CA GLU A 65 -1.29 -22.12 -5.48
C GLU A 65 -0.40 -21.72 -6.66
N SER A 66 -0.93 -21.96 -7.85
CA SER A 66 -0.25 -21.61 -9.10
C SER A 66 -0.10 -20.09 -9.24
N ARG A 67 1.07 -19.66 -9.64
CA ARG A 67 1.35 -18.26 -10.02
C ARG A 67 0.96 -17.95 -11.46
N THR A 68 0.44 -18.92 -12.19
CA THR A 68 -0.03 -18.73 -13.55
C THR A 68 -1.13 -17.66 -13.56
N GLY A 69 -0.98 -16.65 -14.43
CA GLY A 69 -1.92 -15.52 -14.50
C GLY A 69 -1.61 -14.35 -13.57
N LEU A 70 -0.62 -14.47 -12.68
CA LEU A 70 -0.10 -13.29 -11.97
C LEU A 70 0.65 -12.40 -12.95
N LYS A 71 0.24 -11.15 -13.02
CA LYS A 71 0.92 -10.14 -13.82
C LYS A 71 0.91 -8.81 -13.06
N PHE A 72 2.10 -8.21 -12.98
CA PHE A 72 2.27 -6.91 -12.37
C PHE A 72 3.00 -6.00 -13.34
N VAL A 73 2.47 -4.78 -13.50
CA VAL A 73 3.07 -3.75 -14.34
C VAL A 73 3.14 -2.46 -13.51
N THR A 74 4.33 -1.94 -13.32
CA THR A 74 4.50 -0.62 -12.68
C THR A 74 4.02 0.47 -13.65
N MET A 75 3.25 1.43 -13.15
CA MET A 75 2.70 2.56 -13.91
C MET A 75 3.02 3.87 -13.16
N GLY A 76 4.16 4.48 -13.45
CA GLY A 76 4.63 5.63 -12.67
C GLY A 76 4.87 5.23 -11.22
N THR A 77 4.13 5.84 -10.29
CA THR A 77 4.12 5.48 -8.85
C THR A 77 3.07 4.42 -8.51
N GLY A 78 2.29 3.97 -9.47
CA GLY A 78 1.21 2.99 -9.29
C GLY A 78 1.57 1.60 -9.79
N LEU A 79 0.66 0.68 -9.57
CA LEU A 79 0.77 -0.73 -9.93
C LEU A 79 -0.51 -1.20 -10.62
N HIS A 80 -0.37 -1.87 -11.76
CA HIS A 80 -1.45 -2.65 -12.36
C HIS A 80 -1.23 -4.13 -12.04
N ALA A 81 -2.15 -4.71 -11.30
CA ALA A 81 -2.11 -6.09 -10.86
C ALA A 81 -3.24 -6.91 -11.50
N THR A 82 -2.86 -7.97 -12.22
CA THR A 82 -3.79 -9.05 -12.60
C THR A 82 -3.45 -10.25 -11.75
N THR A 83 -4.44 -10.77 -11.00
CA THR A 83 -4.20 -11.85 -10.04
C THR A 83 -4.88 -13.15 -10.44
N GLY A 84 -4.18 -14.27 -10.22
CA GLY A 84 -4.76 -15.61 -10.17
C GLY A 84 -5.19 -15.92 -8.73
N PRO A 85 -4.24 -16.17 -7.79
CA PRO A 85 -4.51 -16.50 -6.40
C PRO A 85 -4.73 -15.26 -5.51
N ASN A 86 -5.25 -15.50 -4.29
CA ASN A 86 -5.27 -14.49 -3.24
C ASN A 86 -3.86 -14.21 -2.70
N MET A 87 -3.58 -12.93 -2.42
CA MET A 87 -2.25 -12.54 -1.96
C MET A 87 -2.21 -11.23 -1.18
N ILE A 88 -1.07 -11.00 -0.53
CA ILE A 88 -0.65 -9.69 -0.05
C ILE A 88 0.55 -9.20 -0.86
N LEU A 89 0.66 -7.87 -1.00
CA LEU A 89 1.86 -7.17 -1.48
C LEU A 89 2.27 -6.14 -0.44
N PHE A 90 3.56 -6.03 -0.16
CA PHE A 90 4.09 -5.12 0.85
C PHE A 90 5.51 -4.67 0.52
N ASP A 91 5.85 -3.47 0.96
CA ASP A 91 7.22 -2.99 1.05
C ASP A 91 7.70 -3.21 2.49
N ALA A 92 8.87 -3.85 2.65
CA ALA A 92 9.41 -4.15 3.97
C ALA A 92 9.84 -2.89 4.74
N ASP A 93 10.06 -1.78 4.04
CA ASP A 93 10.42 -0.51 4.65
C ASP A 93 9.19 0.21 5.28
N GLU A 94 7.96 -0.23 4.97
CA GLU A 94 6.71 0.29 5.53
C GLU A 94 6.32 -0.39 6.86
N ASP A 95 7.29 -0.49 7.78
CA ASP A 95 7.14 -1.01 9.15
C ASP A 95 6.87 0.13 10.13
N TRP A 96 5.66 0.16 10.70
CA TRP A 96 5.15 1.30 11.46
C TRP A 96 4.74 0.92 12.88
N GLU A 97 4.96 1.88 13.81
CA GLU A 97 4.51 1.83 15.19
C GLU A 97 3.91 3.19 15.60
N GLY A 98 2.90 3.17 16.43
CA GLY A 98 2.21 4.39 16.90
C GLY A 98 1.09 4.84 15.93
N PRO A 99 0.61 6.08 16.03
CA PRO A 99 -0.44 6.58 15.16
C PRO A 99 0.06 6.82 13.73
N TYR A 100 -0.60 6.23 12.74
CA TYR A 100 -0.31 6.42 11.31
C TYR A 100 -1.56 6.21 10.45
N THR A 101 -1.47 6.57 9.19
CA THR A 101 -2.50 6.33 8.18
C THR A 101 -1.91 5.61 7.00
N THR A 102 -2.49 4.47 6.65
CA THR A 102 -2.23 3.74 5.40
C THR A 102 -3.37 3.99 4.43
N LYS A 103 -3.08 4.33 3.17
CA LYS A 103 -4.11 4.54 2.14
C LYS A 103 -3.64 4.15 0.75
N ALA A 104 -4.61 3.85 -0.13
CA ALA A 104 -4.42 3.69 -1.57
C ALA A 104 -5.75 3.87 -2.31
N ALA A 105 -5.68 4.26 -3.58
CA ALA A 105 -6.80 4.23 -4.51
C ALA A 105 -6.75 2.94 -5.34
N PHE A 106 -7.88 2.27 -5.47
CA PHE A 106 -8.05 1.03 -6.22
C PHE A 106 -9.06 1.26 -7.33
N THR A 107 -8.66 1.06 -8.57
CA THR A 107 -9.55 1.05 -9.72
C THR A 107 -9.68 -0.38 -10.24
N MET A 108 -10.86 -0.96 -10.10
CA MET A 108 -11.21 -2.20 -10.78
C MET A 108 -11.56 -1.85 -12.23
N THR A 109 -10.81 -2.43 -13.19
CA THR A 109 -10.91 -2.05 -14.60
C THR A 109 -11.99 -2.82 -15.35
N LYS A 110 -12.39 -3.96 -14.80
CA LYS A 110 -13.50 -4.79 -15.28
C LYS A 110 -14.14 -5.55 -14.11
N LEU A 111 -15.39 -5.92 -14.27
CA LEU A 111 -16.10 -6.77 -13.33
C LEU A 111 -15.37 -8.11 -13.16
N ALA A 112 -15.18 -8.51 -11.92
CA ALA A 112 -14.80 -9.87 -11.62
C ALA A 112 -16.00 -10.81 -11.88
N SER A 113 -15.71 -12.05 -12.26
CA SER A 113 -16.73 -13.06 -12.58
C SER A 113 -17.57 -13.49 -11.34
N HIS A 114 -17.09 -13.18 -10.17
CA HIS A 114 -17.72 -13.44 -8.88
C HIS A 114 -17.26 -12.41 -7.84
N GLU A 115 -17.81 -12.47 -6.65
CA GLU A 115 -17.53 -11.51 -5.60
C GLU A 115 -16.16 -11.78 -4.96
N VAL A 116 -15.17 -10.99 -5.35
CA VAL A 116 -13.81 -11.01 -4.81
C VAL A 116 -13.49 -9.67 -4.15
N ALA A 117 -12.53 -9.68 -3.24
CA ALA A 117 -12.23 -8.53 -2.40
C ALA A 117 -10.79 -8.03 -2.59
N TYR A 118 -10.62 -6.72 -2.40
CA TYR A 118 -9.32 -6.05 -2.40
C TYR A 118 -9.30 -4.94 -1.36
N GLY A 119 -8.10 -4.53 -0.96
CA GLY A 119 -7.93 -3.44 -0.01
C GLY A 119 -6.55 -3.37 0.61
N LEU A 120 -6.53 -2.99 1.87
CA LEU A 120 -5.32 -2.70 2.65
C LEU A 120 -5.15 -3.68 3.81
N PHE A 121 -3.92 -3.83 4.27
CA PHE A 121 -3.64 -4.43 5.56
C PHE A 121 -2.66 -3.57 6.38
N VAL A 122 -2.69 -3.76 7.70
CA VAL A 122 -1.81 -3.11 8.67
C VAL A 122 -1.33 -4.12 9.70
N GLY A 123 -0.26 -3.77 10.44
CA GLY A 123 0.25 -4.56 11.54
C GLY A 123 0.84 -5.90 11.11
N GLY A 124 1.40 -5.95 9.89
CA GLY A 124 1.99 -7.16 9.32
C GLY A 124 3.25 -7.60 10.04
N GLN A 125 3.27 -8.83 10.52
CA GLN A 125 4.43 -9.47 11.14
C GLN A 125 4.59 -10.89 10.61
N ASP A 126 5.83 -11.38 10.56
CA ASP A 126 6.16 -12.72 10.07
C ASP A 126 5.60 -13.00 8.66
N LEU A 127 5.54 -11.97 7.79
CA LEU A 127 4.87 -12.05 6.48
C LEU A 127 5.54 -13.02 5.50
N ASP A 128 6.75 -13.46 5.78
CA ASP A 128 7.54 -14.40 4.99
C ASP A 128 7.32 -15.87 5.36
N ASN A 129 6.60 -16.15 6.47
CA ASN A 129 6.46 -17.51 7.02
C ASN A 129 5.02 -17.83 7.48
N ASP A 130 4.80 -19.05 7.96
CA ASP A 130 3.48 -19.54 8.34
C ASP A 130 2.93 -18.96 9.65
N LYS A 131 3.73 -18.17 10.37
CA LYS A 131 3.30 -17.43 11.57
C LYS A 131 2.77 -16.05 11.23
N GLN A 132 2.66 -15.71 9.95
CA GLN A 132 2.18 -14.41 9.48
C GLN A 132 0.94 -13.95 10.24
N ARG A 133 0.91 -12.67 10.59
CA ARG A 133 -0.26 -12.04 11.19
C ARG A 133 -0.43 -10.61 10.69
N TYR A 134 -1.65 -10.21 10.48
CA TYR A 134 -2.02 -8.86 10.07
C TYR A 134 -3.54 -8.67 10.17
N THR A 135 -3.96 -7.42 10.27
CA THR A 135 -5.37 -7.03 10.12
C THR A 135 -5.59 -6.42 8.74
N TYR A 136 -6.65 -6.83 8.04
CA TYR A 136 -6.97 -6.31 6.73
C TYR A 136 -8.40 -5.81 6.60
N PHE A 137 -8.53 -4.75 5.83
CA PHE A 137 -9.77 -4.10 5.44
C PHE A 137 -9.92 -4.22 3.94
N VAL A 138 -11.01 -4.84 3.50
CA VAL A 138 -11.28 -5.11 2.10
C VAL A 138 -12.70 -4.74 1.72
N ILE A 139 -12.88 -4.40 0.45
CA ILE A 139 -14.18 -4.13 -0.16
C ILE A 139 -14.42 -5.06 -1.34
N ARG A 140 -15.70 -5.19 -1.75
CA ARG A 140 -16.14 -5.94 -2.93
C ARG A 140 -16.91 -5.04 -3.91
N GLN A 141 -17.05 -5.55 -5.14
CA GLN A 141 -17.79 -4.86 -6.20
C GLN A 141 -19.29 -4.63 -5.88
N ASP A 142 -19.88 -5.40 -4.98
CA ASP A 142 -21.28 -5.27 -4.55
C ASP A 142 -21.49 -4.12 -3.52
N GLY A 143 -20.44 -3.39 -3.14
CA GLY A 143 -20.50 -2.26 -2.21
C GLY A 143 -20.38 -2.64 -0.74
N LYS A 144 -19.89 -3.83 -0.44
CA LYS A 144 -19.67 -4.31 0.93
C LYS A 144 -18.23 -4.25 1.35
N PHE A 145 -18.02 -4.13 2.66
CA PHE A 145 -16.69 -4.24 3.28
C PHE A 145 -16.63 -5.36 4.31
N LEU A 146 -15.40 -5.74 4.63
CA LEU A 146 -15.10 -6.69 5.68
C LEU A 146 -13.75 -6.36 6.33
N ILE A 147 -13.68 -6.54 7.67
CA ILE A 147 -12.45 -6.39 8.43
C ILE A 147 -12.11 -7.73 9.06
N ARG A 148 -10.93 -8.25 8.76
CA ARG A 148 -10.45 -9.53 9.26
C ARG A 148 -9.06 -9.44 9.84
N LYS A 149 -8.78 -10.37 10.74
CA LYS A 149 -7.47 -10.62 11.31
C LYS A 149 -7.00 -12.01 10.87
N ARG A 150 -5.78 -12.07 10.32
CA ARG A 150 -5.07 -13.33 10.06
C ARG A 150 -4.06 -13.59 11.18
N THR A 151 -3.99 -14.83 11.64
CA THR A 151 -2.95 -15.33 12.55
C THR A 151 -2.55 -16.72 12.07
N GLY A 152 -1.43 -16.81 11.39
CA GLY A 152 -1.02 -18.02 10.70
C GLY A 152 -2.04 -18.46 9.64
N ALA A 153 -2.53 -19.69 9.75
CA ALA A 153 -3.57 -20.24 8.88
C ALA A 153 -4.99 -19.78 9.25
N THR A 154 -5.19 -19.24 10.46
CA THR A 154 -6.50 -18.85 10.96
C THR A 154 -6.88 -17.45 10.51
N VAL A 155 -8.13 -17.28 10.07
CA VAL A 155 -8.71 -15.98 9.74
C VAL A 155 -10.01 -15.79 10.52
N ALA A 156 -10.13 -14.67 11.22
CA ALA A 156 -11.31 -14.31 12.02
C ALA A 156 -11.85 -12.94 11.63
N ASN A 157 -13.16 -12.76 11.70
CA ASN A 157 -13.78 -11.44 11.53
C ASN A 157 -13.48 -10.58 12.78
N VAL A 158 -13.14 -9.32 12.55
CA VAL A 158 -12.94 -8.32 13.62
C VAL A 158 -14.25 -7.61 13.93
N ALA A 159 -15.05 -7.33 12.90
CA ALA A 159 -16.30 -6.59 13.02
C ALA A 159 -17.37 -7.22 12.13
N GLY A 160 -18.16 -8.12 12.68
CA GLY A 160 -19.28 -8.73 11.95
C GLY A 160 -18.87 -9.48 10.69
N ASP A 161 -19.80 -9.57 9.75
CA ASP A 161 -19.60 -10.16 8.41
C ASP A 161 -19.70 -9.07 7.33
N TRP A 162 -19.75 -9.43 6.06
CA TRP A 162 -19.87 -8.51 4.94
C TRP A 162 -21.00 -7.48 5.16
N THR A 163 -20.63 -6.21 5.25
CA THR A 163 -21.54 -5.11 5.58
C THR A 163 -21.62 -4.11 4.43
N ASP A 164 -22.83 -3.78 3.99
CA ASP A 164 -23.06 -2.74 2.99
C ASP A 164 -22.70 -1.36 3.55
N HIS A 165 -22.09 -0.51 2.71
CA HIS A 165 -21.88 0.89 3.06
C HIS A 165 -21.94 1.80 1.83
N ALA A 166 -22.71 2.89 1.94
CA ALA A 166 -22.98 3.81 0.84
C ALA A 166 -21.73 4.54 0.31
N ALA A 167 -20.68 4.65 1.14
CA ALA A 167 -19.41 5.26 0.72
C ALA A 167 -18.65 4.42 -0.31
N ILE A 168 -18.93 3.11 -0.41
CA ILE A 168 -18.23 2.22 -1.35
C ILE A 168 -18.91 2.33 -2.72
N GLN A 169 -18.16 2.85 -3.68
CA GLN A 169 -18.64 2.97 -5.05
C GLN A 169 -18.81 1.59 -5.66
N LYS A 170 -19.96 1.38 -6.34
CA LYS A 170 -20.22 0.18 -7.13
C LYS A 170 -19.81 0.40 -8.58
N PRO A 171 -19.60 -0.68 -9.37
CA PRO A 171 -19.23 -0.53 -10.77
C PRO A 171 -20.22 0.30 -11.57
N ASN A 172 -19.69 1.11 -12.47
CA ASN A 172 -20.47 1.85 -13.45
C ASN A 172 -20.99 0.91 -14.57
N ALA A 173 -21.66 1.46 -15.56
CA ALA A 173 -22.21 0.69 -16.69
C ALA A 173 -21.13 -0.02 -17.53
N GLN A 174 -19.89 0.43 -17.47
CA GLN A 174 -18.73 -0.17 -18.14
C GLN A 174 -18.02 -1.24 -17.29
N GLY A 175 -18.50 -1.48 -16.09
CA GLY A 175 -17.94 -2.47 -15.16
C GLY A 175 -16.70 -1.99 -14.41
N SER A 176 -16.40 -0.69 -14.43
CA SER A 176 -15.29 -0.09 -13.70
C SER A 176 -15.76 0.61 -12.43
N GLN A 177 -14.94 0.55 -11.39
CA GLN A 177 -15.15 1.30 -10.14
C GLN A 177 -13.82 1.75 -9.55
N THR A 178 -13.80 2.93 -8.92
CA THR A 178 -12.65 3.43 -8.18
C THR A 178 -13.07 3.69 -6.73
N ASN A 179 -12.26 3.19 -5.78
CA ASN A 179 -12.43 3.49 -4.36
C ASN A 179 -11.07 3.83 -3.73
N GLU A 180 -11.00 4.94 -3.02
CA GLU A 180 -9.89 5.20 -2.11
C GLU A 180 -10.20 4.54 -0.76
N LEU A 181 -9.29 3.71 -0.27
CA LEU A 181 -9.38 3.10 1.05
C LEU A 181 -8.30 3.67 1.97
N ALA A 182 -8.65 3.84 3.24
CA ALA A 182 -7.67 4.21 4.26
C ALA A 182 -7.93 3.47 5.57
N ILE A 183 -6.84 3.20 6.30
CA ILE A 183 -6.86 2.71 7.67
C ILE A 183 -6.10 3.73 8.51
N GLN A 184 -6.80 4.40 9.42
CA GLN A 184 -6.21 5.35 10.36
C GLN A 184 -6.01 4.66 11.70
N VAL A 185 -4.77 4.39 12.03
CA VAL A 185 -4.36 3.83 13.32
C VAL A 185 -4.18 4.98 14.30
N GLY A 186 -5.02 5.04 15.31
CA GLY A 186 -4.88 5.93 16.46
C GLY A 186 -4.36 5.19 17.69
N ARG A 187 -4.23 5.89 18.81
CA ARG A 187 -3.77 5.31 20.08
C ARG A 187 -4.76 4.28 20.64
N ASP A 188 -6.03 4.63 20.64
CA ASP A 188 -7.09 3.83 21.27
C ASP A 188 -8.03 3.19 20.26
N THR A 189 -8.09 3.74 19.05
CA THR A 189 -9.03 3.31 18.00
C THR A 189 -8.35 3.23 16.65
N VAL A 190 -8.87 2.33 15.81
CA VAL A 190 -8.54 2.24 14.39
C VAL A 190 -9.79 2.54 13.59
N THR A 191 -9.70 3.50 12.68
CA THR A 191 -10.80 3.93 11.80
C THR A 191 -10.55 3.44 10.38
N PHE A 192 -11.55 2.81 9.80
CA PHE A 192 -11.54 2.31 8.43
C PHE A 192 -12.40 3.22 7.56
N LEU A 193 -11.84 3.69 6.45
CA LEU A 193 -12.49 4.67 5.57
C LEU A 193 -12.55 4.16 4.14
N ALA A 194 -13.65 4.49 3.47
CA ALA A 194 -13.80 4.37 2.03
C ALA A 194 -14.24 5.73 1.47
N ASN A 195 -13.50 6.24 0.47
CA ASN A 195 -13.76 7.52 -0.19
C ASN A 195 -13.90 8.68 0.81
N GLY A 196 -13.03 8.70 1.83
CA GLY A 196 -13.00 9.73 2.88
C GLY A 196 -14.08 9.61 3.95
N GLN A 197 -15.00 8.64 3.87
CA GLN A 197 -16.05 8.40 4.85
C GLN A 197 -15.70 7.22 5.75
N THR A 198 -15.94 7.35 7.06
CA THR A 198 -15.75 6.26 8.03
C THR A 198 -16.78 5.17 7.78
N VAL A 199 -16.32 3.94 7.52
CA VAL A 199 -17.18 2.76 7.36
C VAL A 199 -17.22 1.91 8.64
N ALA A 200 -16.15 1.94 9.43
CA ALA A 200 -16.08 1.25 10.72
C ALA A 200 -15.03 1.88 11.64
N THR A 201 -15.18 1.66 12.94
CA THR A 201 -14.19 1.99 13.96
C THR A 201 -14.06 0.80 14.91
N GLN A 202 -12.82 0.43 15.26
CA GLN A 202 -12.53 -0.67 16.16
C GLN A 202 -11.57 -0.20 17.28
N PRO A 203 -11.64 -0.77 18.48
CA PRO A 203 -10.60 -0.56 19.48
C PRO A 203 -9.23 -1.02 18.94
N ALA A 204 -8.17 -0.24 19.16
CA ALA A 204 -6.82 -0.59 18.69
C ALA A 204 -6.35 -1.95 19.20
N LYS A 205 -6.76 -2.35 20.42
CA LYS A 205 -6.46 -3.67 21.00
C LYS A 205 -7.11 -4.86 20.26
N ALA A 206 -8.11 -4.63 19.42
CA ALA A 206 -8.81 -5.67 18.66
C ALA A 206 -8.12 -6.00 17.33
N VAL A 207 -7.19 -5.16 16.89
CA VAL A 207 -6.49 -5.25 15.60
C VAL A 207 -4.98 -5.28 15.77
N ASP A 208 -4.26 -5.87 14.82
CA ASP A 208 -2.81 -5.72 14.76
C ASP A 208 -2.50 -4.34 14.16
N VAL A 209 -1.70 -3.54 14.86
CA VAL A 209 -1.41 -2.15 14.48
C VAL A 209 0.09 -1.83 14.40
N VAL A 210 0.94 -2.76 14.87
CA VAL A 210 2.39 -2.59 14.85
C VAL A 210 2.98 -3.56 13.84
N GLY A 211 3.69 -3.04 12.85
CA GLY A 211 4.33 -3.80 11.80
C GLY A 211 4.06 -3.23 10.40
N ILE A 212 4.29 -4.06 9.40
CA ILE A 212 4.24 -3.68 7.98
C ILE A 212 2.81 -3.40 7.53
N SER A 213 2.67 -2.36 6.70
CA SER A 213 1.43 -2.05 5.99
C SER A 213 1.55 -2.43 4.51
N GLY A 214 0.42 -2.76 3.87
CA GLY A 214 0.44 -3.14 2.46
C GLY A 214 -0.93 -3.38 1.85
N LEU A 215 -0.92 -4.07 0.72
CA LEU A 215 -2.09 -4.34 -0.12
C LEU A 215 -2.59 -5.76 0.09
N ARG A 216 -3.90 -5.93 0.16
CA ARG A 216 -4.60 -7.21 0.17
C ARG A 216 -5.37 -7.37 -1.14
N ILE A 217 -5.04 -8.39 -1.95
CA ILE A 217 -5.61 -8.56 -3.28
C ILE A 217 -6.21 -9.97 -3.39
N GLY A 218 -7.48 -10.03 -3.74
CA GLY A 218 -8.20 -11.27 -3.99
C GLY A 218 -7.84 -11.93 -5.32
N HIS A 219 -8.35 -13.13 -5.53
CA HIS A 219 -8.11 -13.89 -6.74
C HIS A 219 -8.91 -13.35 -7.93
N GLY A 220 -8.37 -13.55 -9.15
CA GLY A 220 -9.10 -13.24 -10.39
C GLY A 220 -9.41 -11.76 -10.60
N LEU A 221 -8.65 -10.85 -9.99
CA LEU A 221 -8.84 -9.41 -10.11
C LEU A 221 -7.93 -8.79 -11.17
N ASP A 222 -8.40 -7.67 -11.70
CA ASP A 222 -7.68 -6.77 -12.59
C ASP A 222 -7.80 -5.36 -12.00
N LEU A 223 -6.73 -4.89 -11.33
CA LEU A 223 -6.72 -3.69 -10.50
C LEU A 223 -5.60 -2.74 -10.91
N GLN A 224 -5.94 -1.46 -11.04
CA GLN A 224 -4.97 -0.37 -10.95
C GLN A 224 -4.94 0.13 -9.52
N ILE A 225 -3.75 0.28 -8.95
CA ILE A 225 -3.53 0.68 -7.57
C ILE A 225 -2.60 1.89 -7.58
N GLU A 226 -3.04 3.00 -7.03
CA GLU A 226 -2.33 4.27 -7.07
C GLU A 226 -2.26 4.91 -5.68
N GLY A 227 -1.24 5.75 -5.48
CA GLY A 227 -1.12 6.58 -4.27
C GLY A 227 -1.01 5.80 -2.98
N PHE A 228 -0.49 4.55 -3.01
CA PHE A 228 -0.18 3.87 -1.76
C PHE A 228 0.79 4.71 -0.95
N SER A 229 0.44 4.94 0.29
CA SER A 229 1.29 5.67 1.23
C SER A 229 0.98 5.27 2.65
N VAL A 230 2.03 5.29 3.49
CA VAL A 230 1.89 5.25 4.94
C VAL A 230 2.48 6.53 5.50
N THR A 231 1.72 7.22 6.33
CA THR A 231 2.12 8.52 6.89
C THR A 231 1.85 8.55 8.38
N GLN A 232 2.80 9.08 9.16
CA GLN A 232 2.59 9.26 10.59
C GLN A 232 1.47 10.28 10.83
N ALA A 233 0.52 9.93 11.71
CA ALA A 233 -0.49 10.87 12.18
C ALA A 233 0.16 11.92 13.11
N LYS A 234 -0.26 13.17 12.97
CA LYS A 234 0.21 14.28 13.82
C LYS A 234 -0.43 14.22 15.20
#